data_4db0def856034dd15973acd2fd0bb9f2
#
_entry.id   4db0def856034dd15973acd2fd0bb9f2
#
_cell.length_a   1.000
_cell.length_b   1.000
_cell.length_c   1.000
_cell.angle_alpha   90.00
_cell.angle_beta   90.00
_cell.angle_gamma   90.00
#
_symmetry.space_group_name_H-M   'P 1'
#
loop_
_entity.id
_entity.type
_entity.pdbx_description
1 polymer ?
#
loop_
_entity_poly.entity_id
_entity_poly.type
_entity_poly.pdbx_seq_one_letter_code
_entity_poly.pdbx_strand_id
1 'polypeptide(L)'
;TALAANDVPEDVAAQIQTYRAEARVLRALSYWHAIDLFGAVSFVTEENKIMEAPKQKSRAEIYQFILDELNAVEESIPLQPQYGRVGRDAVNMIRAKLYLNAAVYTDCVPPSVKK
;
A
#
# COMPACT_ATOMS: atom_id res chain seq x y z
N THR A 1 3.47 -3.46 15.83
CA THR A 1 3.38 -2.09 16.33
C THR A 1 3.06 -2.06 17.83
N ALA A 2 3.43 -0.97 18.49
CA ALA A 2 3.16 -0.79 19.93
C ALA A 2 1.65 -0.86 20.23
N LEU A 3 0.80 -0.39 19.34
CA LEU A 3 -0.65 -0.45 19.50
C LEU A 3 -1.20 -1.88 19.46
N ALA A 4 -0.58 -2.75 18.67
CA ALA A 4 -1.00 -4.15 18.56
C ALA A 4 -0.46 -5.01 19.71
N ALA A 5 0.58 -4.57 20.40
CA ALA A 5 1.24 -5.31 21.49
C ALA A 5 0.65 -5.05 22.88
N ASN A 6 -0.21 -4.04 23.03
CA ASN A 6 -0.81 -3.68 24.30
C ASN A 6 -2.04 -4.54 24.60
N ASP A 7 -2.24 -4.83 25.89
CA ASP A 7 -3.46 -5.47 26.38
C ASP A 7 -4.63 -4.49 26.26
N VAL A 8 -5.48 -4.69 25.26
CA VAL A 8 -6.65 -3.87 25.00
C VAL A 8 -7.91 -4.74 24.94
N PRO A 9 -9.10 -4.21 25.25
CA PRO A 9 -10.36 -4.92 25.07
C PRO A 9 -10.54 -5.40 23.62
N GLU A 10 -11.24 -6.49 23.42
CA GLU A 10 -11.41 -7.13 22.12
C GLU A 10 -12.04 -6.21 21.07
N ASP A 11 -13.03 -5.41 21.47
CA ASP A 11 -13.69 -4.42 20.61
C ASP A 11 -12.72 -3.30 20.17
N VAL A 12 -11.89 -2.83 21.08
CA VAL A 12 -10.85 -1.84 20.79
C VAL A 12 -9.77 -2.45 19.89
N ALA A 13 -9.39 -3.70 20.14
CA ALA A 13 -8.43 -4.40 19.29
C ALA A 13 -8.92 -4.51 17.85
N ALA A 14 -10.22 -4.79 17.64
CA ALA A 14 -10.81 -4.85 16.30
C ALA A 14 -10.78 -3.47 15.61
N GLN A 15 -11.07 -2.39 16.35
CA GLN A 15 -10.96 -1.02 15.82
C GLN A 15 -9.52 -0.66 15.45
N ILE A 16 -8.56 -1.05 16.27
CA ILE A 16 -7.13 -0.83 15.99
C ILE A 16 -6.72 -1.54 14.71
N GLN A 17 -7.16 -2.77 14.49
CA GLN A 17 -6.87 -3.50 13.26
C GLN A 17 -7.47 -2.81 12.04
N THR A 18 -8.68 -2.30 12.15
CA THR A 18 -9.32 -1.54 11.07
C THR A 18 -8.54 -0.25 10.77
N TYR A 19 -8.17 0.52 11.78
CA TYR A 19 -7.39 1.75 11.60
C TYR A 19 -6.03 1.48 11.00
N ARG A 20 -5.39 0.41 11.43
CA ARG A 20 -4.10 -0.02 10.88
C ARG A 20 -4.23 -0.40 9.41
N ALA A 21 -5.29 -1.12 9.05
CA ALA A 21 -5.57 -1.49 7.66
C ALA A 21 -5.81 -0.24 6.79
N GLU A 22 -6.58 0.72 7.28
CA GLU A 22 -6.81 1.99 6.58
C GLU A 22 -5.51 2.76 6.35
N ALA A 23 -4.65 2.84 7.37
CA ALA A 23 -3.36 3.50 7.27
C ALA A 23 -2.46 2.81 6.21
N ARG A 24 -2.50 1.49 6.14
CA ARG A 24 -1.75 0.72 5.14
C ARG A 24 -2.28 0.99 3.73
N VAL A 25 -3.59 1.11 3.55
CA VAL A 25 -4.17 1.46 2.24
C VAL A 25 -3.74 2.86 1.81
N LEU A 26 -3.76 3.82 2.72
CA LEU A 26 -3.31 5.19 2.43
C LEU A 26 -1.82 5.23 2.10
N ARG A 27 -1.00 4.44 2.79
CA ARG A 27 0.42 4.28 2.46
C ARG A 27 0.60 3.69 1.05
N ALA A 28 -0.16 2.66 0.72
CA ALA A 28 -0.13 2.06 -0.61
C ALA A 28 -0.52 3.07 -1.70
N LEU A 29 -1.56 3.85 -1.45
CA LEU A 29 -1.98 4.92 -2.36
C LEU A 29 -0.88 5.97 -2.56
N SER A 30 -0.23 6.37 -1.48
CA SER A 30 0.87 7.34 -1.53
C SER A 30 2.05 6.81 -2.34
N TYR A 31 2.43 5.56 -2.14
CA TYR A 31 3.50 4.93 -2.93
C TYR A 31 3.10 4.75 -4.39
N TRP A 32 1.83 4.45 -4.67
CA TRP A 32 1.37 4.39 -6.06
C TRP A 32 1.57 5.74 -6.77
N HIS A 33 1.17 6.83 -6.14
CA HIS A 33 1.42 8.17 -6.68
C HIS A 33 2.92 8.46 -6.86
N ALA A 34 3.74 8.02 -5.90
CA ALA A 34 5.18 8.22 -5.96
C ALA A 34 5.83 7.48 -7.15
N ILE A 35 5.47 6.23 -7.38
CA ILE A 35 6.03 5.47 -8.50
C ILE A 35 5.47 5.94 -9.85
N ASP A 36 4.25 6.44 -9.86
CA ASP A 36 3.63 6.98 -11.07
C ASP A 36 4.33 8.26 -11.54
N LEU A 37 4.62 9.14 -10.60
CA LEU A 37 5.21 10.46 -10.89
C LEU A 37 6.74 10.43 -10.98
N PHE A 38 7.41 9.66 -10.15
CA PHE A 38 8.86 9.73 -9.97
C PHE A 38 9.60 8.43 -10.31
N GLY A 39 8.89 7.32 -10.40
CA GLY A 39 9.50 6.01 -10.66
C GLY A 39 10.15 5.42 -9.41
N ALA A 40 11.49 5.32 -9.39
CA ALA A 40 12.20 4.85 -8.21
C ALA A 40 12.22 5.92 -7.12
N VAL A 41 11.82 5.55 -5.92
CA VAL A 41 11.73 6.48 -4.78
C VAL A 41 12.29 5.84 -3.52
N SER A 42 12.60 6.66 -2.53
CA SER A 42 13.00 6.20 -1.20
C SER A 42 11.86 5.41 -0.56
N PHE A 43 12.19 4.28 0.03
CA PHE A 43 11.21 3.36 0.60
C PHE A 43 11.43 3.21 2.11
N VAL A 44 10.38 3.51 2.88
CA VAL A 44 10.41 3.43 4.35
C VAL A 44 9.15 2.73 4.83
N THR A 45 9.32 1.83 5.78
CA THR A 45 8.22 1.18 6.51
C THR A 45 8.46 1.30 8.01
N GLU A 46 7.53 0.82 8.80
CA GLU A 46 7.65 0.79 10.26
C GLU A 46 8.81 -0.08 10.76
N GLU A 47 9.36 -0.93 9.91
CA GLU A 47 10.51 -1.79 10.23
C GLU A 47 11.85 -1.03 10.16
N ASN A 48 11.88 0.12 9.51
CA ASN A 48 13.09 0.91 9.40
C ASN A 48 13.42 1.60 10.72
N LYS A 49 14.70 1.64 11.03
CA LYS A 49 15.18 2.31 12.24
C LYS A 49 15.07 3.82 12.09
N ILE A 50 14.73 4.49 13.18
CA ILE A 50 14.72 5.95 13.25
C ILE A 50 16.15 6.45 12.97
N MET A 51 16.28 7.51 12.16
CA MET A 51 17.55 8.15 11.79
C MET A 51 18.38 7.36 10.77
N GLU A 52 17.91 6.20 10.30
CA GLU A 52 18.57 5.49 9.22
C GLU A 52 18.12 6.07 7.88
N ALA A 53 19.06 6.34 6.98
CA ALA A 53 18.75 6.84 5.65
C ALA A 53 17.97 5.78 4.85
N PRO A 54 16.79 6.11 4.30
CA PRO A 54 16.01 5.15 3.54
C PRO A 54 16.70 4.78 2.23
N LYS A 55 16.59 3.51 1.86
CA LYS A 55 17.11 3.03 0.58
C LYS A 55 16.11 3.29 -0.53
N GLN A 56 16.62 3.64 -1.69
CA GLN A 56 15.80 3.77 -2.88
C GLN A 56 15.43 2.39 -3.41
N LYS A 57 14.17 2.19 -3.77
CA LYS A 57 13.70 0.97 -4.43
C LYS A 57 13.20 1.28 -5.83
N SER A 58 13.29 0.28 -6.70
CA SER A 58 12.81 0.40 -8.08
C SER A 58 11.28 0.48 -8.12
N ARG A 59 10.77 1.00 -9.23
CA ARG A 59 9.32 1.06 -9.48
C ARG A 59 8.66 -0.32 -9.37
N ALA A 60 9.29 -1.34 -9.95
CA ALA A 60 8.77 -2.71 -9.93
C ALA A 60 8.69 -3.28 -8.50
N GLU A 61 9.70 -3.04 -7.68
CA GLU A 61 9.71 -3.49 -6.29
C GLU A 61 8.60 -2.84 -5.46
N ILE A 62 8.41 -1.54 -5.63
CA ILE A 62 7.36 -0.80 -4.92
C ILE A 62 5.98 -1.19 -5.45
N TYR A 63 5.83 -1.43 -6.75
CA TYR A 63 4.60 -1.95 -7.34
C TYR A 63 4.17 -3.26 -6.68
N GLN A 64 5.10 -4.21 -6.54
CA GLN A 64 4.83 -5.47 -5.88
C GLN A 64 4.47 -5.28 -4.40
N PHE A 65 5.18 -4.38 -3.71
CA PHE A 65 4.86 -4.03 -2.32
C PHE A 65 3.44 -3.51 -2.18
N ILE A 66 3.01 -2.63 -3.07
CA ILE A 66 1.65 -2.06 -3.05
C ILE A 66 0.61 -3.17 -3.22
N LEU A 67 0.80 -4.07 -4.17
CA LEU A 67 -0.12 -5.20 -4.37
C LEU A 67 -0.20 -6.11 -3.15
N ASP A 68 0.94 -6.42 -2.55
CA ASP A 68 1.00 -7.27 -1.35
C ASP A 68 0.29 -6.60 -0.16
N GLU A 69 0.48 -5.28 0.01
CA GLU A 69 -0.21 -4.52 1.05
C GLU A 69 -1.72 -4.52 0.86
N LEU A 70 -2.19 -4.29 -0.36
CA LEU A 70 -3.62 -4.28 -0.66
C LEU A 70 -4.25 -5.65 -0.43
N ASN A 71 -3.58 -6.71 -0.81
CA ASN A 71 -4.06 -8.07 -0.59
C ASN A 71 -4.10 -8.42 0.90
N ALA A 72 -3.10 -7.98 1.66
CA ALA A 72 -3.02 -8.27 3.10
C ALA A 72 -4.12 -7.57 3.91
N VAL A 73 -4.57 -6.40 3.48
CA VAL A 73 -5.54 -5.60 4.25
C VAL A 73 -6.97 -5.74 3.76
N GLU A 74 -7.20 -6.38 2.63
CA GLU A 74 -8.53 -6.43 1.99
C GLU A 74 -9.64 -6.91 2.93
N GLU A 75 -9.38 -7.97 3.68
CA GLU A 75 -10.36 -8.55 4.60
C GLU A 75 -10.62 -7.67 5.81
N SER A 76 -9.66 -6.84 6.20
CA SER A 76 -9.76 -5.93 7.35
C SER A 76 -10.47 -4.63 7.02
N ILE A 77 -10.70 -4.34 5.74
CA ILE A 77 -11.38 -3.13 5.28
C ILE A 77 -12.87 -3.43 5.08
N PRO A 78 -13.79 -2.63 5.64
CA PRO A 78 -15.22 -2.88 5.51
C PRO A 78 -15.72 -2.65 4.07
N LEU A 79 -16.76 -3.40 3.70
CA LEU A 79 -17.44 -3.22 2.42
C LEU A 79 -18.17 -1.89 2.35
N GLN A 80 -18.78 -1.50 3.47
CA GLN A 80 -19.53 -0.24 3.58
C GLN A 80 -18.94 0.58 4.73
N PRO A 81 -17.92 1.40 4.44
CA PRO A 81 -17.31 2.22 5.47
C PRO A 81 -18.20 3.41 5.82
N GLN A 82 -17.93 4.02 6.96
CA GLN A 82 -18.51 5.31 7.30
C GLN A 82 -18.03 6.38 6.31
N TYR A 83 -18.83 7.44 6.16
CA TYR A 83 -18.51 8.54 5.27
C TYR A 83 -17.12 9.11 5.56
N GLY A 84 -16.35 9.31 4.50
CA GLY A 84 -14.99 9.84 4.58
C GLY A 84 -13.92 8.81 4.95
N ARG A 85 -14.28 7.54 5.08
CA ARG A 85 -13.34 6.46 5.41
C ARG A 85 -13.06 5.56 4.23
N VAL A 86 -11.92 4.88 4.29
CA VAL A 86 -11.50 3.96 3.23
C VAL A 86 -12.38 2.71 3.22
N GLY A 87 -12.94 2.39 2.07
CA GLY A 87 -13.70 1.17 1.86
C GLY A 87 -12.98 0.18 0.95
N ARG A 88 -13.53 -1.02 0.87
CA ARG A 88 -12.98 -2.08 0.00
C ARG A 88 -13.00 -1.68 -1.47
N ASP A 89 -13.95 -0.85 -1.87
CA ASP A 89 -14.02 -0.33 -3.25
C ASP A 89 -12.79 0.51 -3.60
N ALA A 90 -12.27 1.30 -2.64
CA ALA A 90 -11.05 2.06 -2.83
C ALA A 90 -9.84 1.14 -3.06
N VAL A 91 -9.74 0.05 -2.29
CA VAL A 91 -8.69 -0.97 -2.47
C VAL A 91 -8.75 -1.57 -3.87
N ASN A 92 -9.95 -1.94 -4.31
CA ASN A 92 -10.16 -2.53 -5.62
C ASN A 92 -9.84 -1.55 -6.75
N MET A 93 -10.18 -0.26 -6.57
CA MET A 93 -9.88 0.77 -7.56
C MET A 93 -8.38 1.00 -7.71
N ILE A 94 -7.65 1.07 -6.61
CA ILE A 94 -6.18 1.19 -6.64
C ILE A 94 -5.57 -0.02 -7.35
N ARG A 95 -6.05 -1.22 -7.01
CA ARG A 95 -5.59 -2.47 -7.63
C ARG A 95 -5.86 -2.48 -9.13
N ALA A 96 -7.06 -2.05 -9.55
CA ALA A 96 -7.41 -1.96 -10.97
C ALA A 96 -6.46 -1.02 -11.73
N LYS A 97 -6.15 0.13 -11.17
CA LYS A 97 -5.22 1.09 -11.77
C LYS A 97 -3.80 0.54 -11.87
N LEU A 98 -3.35 -0.20 -10.85
CA LEU A 98 -2.05 -0.87 -10.87
C LEU A 98 -1.97 -1.92 -11.98
N TYR A 99 -2.99 -2.74 -12.12
CA TYR A 99 -3.02 -3.77 -13.16
C TYR A 99 -3.11 -3.17 -14.57
N LEU A 100 -3.85 -2.10 -14.72
CA LEU A 100 -3.97 -1.42 -16.02
C LEU A 100 -2.63 -0.90 -16.53
N ASN A 101 -1.78 -0.42 -15.65
CA ASN A 101 -0.47 0.14 -15.96
C ASN A 101 0.69 -0.78 -15.54
N ALA A 102 0.42 -2.06 -15.34
CA ALA A 102 1.42 -3.03 -14.85
C ALA A 102 2.68 -3.06 -15.73
N ALA A 103 2.51 -3.01 -17.04
CA ALA A 103 3.64 -3.03 -17.98
C ALA A 103 4.59 -1.83 -17.78
N VAL A 104 4.03 -0.67 -17.47
CA VAL A 104 4.81 0.54 -17.20
C VAL A 104 5.56 0.42 -15.87
N TYR A 105 4.87 -0.03 -14.83
CA TYR A 105 5.45 -0.08 -13.48
C TYR A 105 6.47 -1.20 -13.31
N THR A 106 6.34 -2.30 -14.05
CA THR A 106 7.23 -3.45 -13.95
C THR A 106 8.27 -3.52 -15.06
N ASP A 107 8.27 -2.55 -15.99
CA ASP A 107 9.12 -2.54 -17.18
C ASP A 107 8.95 -3.79 -18.06
N CYS A 108 7.81 -4.47 -17.95
CA CYS A 108 7.46 -5.63 -18.77
C CYS A 108 6.84 -5.21 -20.10
N VAL A 109 7.50 -4.29 -20.80
CA VAL A 109 7.09 -3.83 -22.13
C VAL A 109 7.68 -4.75 -23.18
N PRO A 110 6.89 -5.23 -24.15
CA PRO A 110 7.42 -6.07 -25.24
C PRO A 110 8.57 -5.37 -25.98
N PRO A 111 9.58 -6.10 -26.43
CA PRO A 111 10.74 -5.51 -27.14
C PRO A 111 10.35 -4.67 -28.36
N SER A 112 9.24 -4.99 -29.00
CA SER A 112 8.72 -4.23 -30.15
C SER A 112 8.27 -2.82 -29.82
N VAL A 113 8.01 -2.53 -28.55
CA VAL A 113 7.54 -1.23 -28.07
C VAL A 113 8.64 -0.48 -27.32
N LYS A 114 9.61 -1.17 -26.76
CA LYS A 114 10.78 -0.56 -26.12
C LYS A 114 11.69 0.06 -27.19
N LYS A 115 11.85 1.34 -27.10
CA LYS A 115 12.80 2.08 -27.92
C LYS A 115 13.76 2.86 -27.05
#